data_fd3294ef6a4f7b2836258bb373c2ce63
#
_entry.id   fd3294ef6a4f7b2836258bb373c2ce63
#
_cell.length_a   1.000
_cell.length_b   1.000
_cell.length_c   1.000
_cell.angle_alpha   90.00
_cell.angle_beta   90.00
_cell.angle_gamma   90.00
#
_symmetry.space_group_name_H-M   'P 1'
#
loop_
_entity.id
_entity.type
_entity.pdbx_description
1 polymer ?
#
loop_
_entity_poly.entity_id
_entity_poly.type
_entity_poly.pdbx_seq_one_letter_code
_entity_poly.pdbx_strand_id
1 'polypeptide(L)'
;MKISKGWIEKVVFSLLLTLSVFMTSFNDQMIAQSKKSPPTQITNPDKTIVLTKLDDKVWAHTSYNDWNGTTYDHNGLIVATSKGIVLIDTAWGNDRKTEELLKMITKHFKKKVVLALITHAHDDSISGIRTLLDQGIDVRSTLLTAKLAKEYGYPSPNPTLDVKPVMEVGNTVIEAFYPGEGHSSDNITVWLPQYNLLFGGCFIKSLDAKDLGNLSDANVEQWDESVKKVIGKYPDVKTVVPGHGNWGDESLLFHTIDLIKQHTQNKS
;
A
#
# COMPACT_ATOMS: atom_id res chain seq x y z
N MET A 1 49.05 21.84 -46.15
CA MET A 1 47.65 22.18 -46.39
C MET A 1 47.19 23.14 -45.30
N LYS A 2 47.06 24.45 -45.59
CA LYS A 2 46.66 25.45 -44.56
C LYS A 2 45.13 25.47 -44.46
N ILE A 3 44.64 25.00 -43.35
CA ILE A 3 43.20 25.10 -43.02
C ILE A 3 42.90 26.57 -42.75
N SER A 4 41.95 27.18 -43.46
CA SER A 4 41.64 28.60 -43.31
C SER A 4 40.91 28.87 -41.96
N LYS A 5 41.30 29.98 -41.30
CA LYS A 5 40.75 30.40 -40.02
C LYS A 5 39.21 30.47 -39.99
N GLY A 6 38.58 30.82 -41.13
CA GLY A 6 37.13 30.91 -41.27
C GLY A 6 36.41 29.57 -41.29
N TRP A 7 37.12 28.45 -41.56
CA TRP A 7 36.53 27.10 -41.51
C TRP A 7 36.42 26.59 -40.08
N ILE A 8 37.41 26.91 -39.25
CA ILE A 8 37.45 26.56 -37.81
C ILE A 8 36.35 27.30 -37.06
N GLU A 9 36.17 28.61 -37.32
CA GLU A 9 35.10 29.40 -36.69
C GLU A 9 33.69 28.91 -37.03
N LYS A 10 33.42 28.49 -38.25
CA LYS A 10 32.12 27.91 -38.65
C LYS A 10 31.85 26.56 -38.01
N VAL A 11 32.86 25.71 -37.84
CA VAL A 11 32.72 24.40 -37.21
C VAL A 11 32.49 24.54 -35.70
N VAL A 12 33.22 25.45 -35.04
CA VAL A 12 33.05 25.73 -33.60
C VAL A 12 31.66 26.35 -33.30
N PHE A 13 31.20 27.28 -34.18
CA PHE A 13 29.89 27.88 -34.02
C PHE A 13 28.75 26.87 -34.23
N SER A 14 28.88 25.94 -35.21
CA SER A 14 27.93 24.87 -35.46
C SER A 14 27.88 23.86 -34.29
N LEU A 15 29.02 23.50 -33.67
CA LEU A 15 29.06 22.61 -32.51
C LEU A 15 28.47 23.26 -31.26
N LEU A 16 28.69 24.55 -31.05
CA LEU A 16 28.11 25.28 -29.90
C LEU A 16 26.60 25.43 -30.05
N LEU A 17 26.07 25.65 -31.27
CA LEU A 17 24.61 25.71 -31.50
C LEU A 17 23.94 24.35 -31.31
N THR A 18 24.56 23.25 -31.74
CA THR A 18 24.02 21.90 -31.54
C THR A 18 24.06 21.49 -30.06
N LEU A 19 25.10 21.87 -29.32
CA LEU A 19 25.17 21.60 -27.88
C LEU A 19 24.10 22.38 -27.09
N SER A 20 23.85 23.63 -27.45
CA SER A 20 22.82 24.46 -26.76
C SER A 20 21.40 23.93 -27.05
N VAL A 21 21.10 23.48 -28.25
CA VAL A 21 19.80 22.87 -28.59
C VAL A 21 19.61 21.52 -27.88
N PHE A 22 20.68 20.73 -27.73
CA PHE A 22 20.63 19.47 -26.97
C PHE A 22 20.41 19.70 -25.45
N MET A 23 21.07 20.72 -24.88
CA MET A 23 20.91 21.07 -23.45
C MET A 23 19.51 21.62 -23.14
N THR A 24 18.93 22.43 -24.03
CA THR A 24 17.56 22.93 -23.83
C THR A 24 16.52 21.82 -23.96
N SER A 25 16.66 20.92 -24.93
CA SER A 25 15.73 19.77 -25.06
C SER A 25 15.85 18.77 -23.90
N PHE A 26 17.04 18.58 -23.34
CA PHE A 26 17.25 17.73 -22.16
C PHE A 26 16.64 18.34 -20.88
N ASN A 27 16.80 19.67 -20.69
CA ASN A 27 16.16 20.38 -19.59
C ASN A 27 14.62 20.39 -19.71
N ASP A 28 14.07 20.59 -20.90
CA ASP A 28 12.62 20.57 -21.12
C ASP A 28 12.03 19.17 -20.90
N GLN A 29 12.76 18.10 -21.26
CA GLN A 29 12.34 16.72 -20.93
C GLN A 29 12.45 16.40 -19.45
N MET A 30 13.48 16.89 -18.74
CA MET A 30 13.61 16.72 -17.29
C MET A 30 12.54 17.53 -16.52
N ILE A 31 12.17 18.72 -17.00
CA ILE A 31 11.10 19.54 -16.39
C ILE A 31 9.72 18.96 -16.70
N ALA A 32 9.52 18.34 -17.87
CA ALA A 32 8.27 17.66 -18.21
C ALA A 32 8.02 16.39 -17.38
N GLN A 33 9.07 15.71 -16.88
CA GLN A 33 8.94 14.55 -16.00
C GLN A 33 8.52 14.89 -14.57
N SER A 34 8.54 16.15 -14.14
CA SER A 34 8.31 16.56 -12.74
C SER A 34 6.90 17.08 -12.39
N LYS A 35 5.94 17.09 -13.32
CA LYS A 35 4.56 17.50 -13.05
C LYS A 35 3.57 16.37 -13.25
N LYS A 36 3.72 15.29 -12.47
CA LYS A 36 2.59 14.37 -12.26
C LYS A 36 1.51 15.17 -11.52
N SER A 37 0.34 15.34 -12.16
CA SER A 37 -0.82 15.95 -11.46
C SER A 37 -1.07 15.18 -10.16
N PRO A 38 -1.46 15.85 -9.06
CA PRO A 38 -1.76 15.18 -7.82
C PRO A 38 -2.79 14.07 -8.05
N PRO A 39 -2.70 12.94 -7.35
CA PRO A 39 -3.63 11.84 -7.53
C PRO A 39 -5.05 12.29 -7.24
N THR A 40 -6.02 11.72 -7.96
CA THR A 40 -7.44 11.98 -7.70
C THR A 40 -7.78 11.52 -6.29
N GLN A 41 -8.36 12.41 -5.50
CA GLN A 41 -8.79 12.14 -4.12
C GLN A 41 -10.27 12.42 -3.93
N ILE A 42 -10.90 11.65 -3.05
CA ILE A 42 -12.27 11.80 -2.60
C ILE A 42 -12.26 11.72 -1.08
N THR A 43 -12.75 12.74 -0.43
CA THR A 43 -12.74 12.84 1.03
C THR A 43 -14.19 12.89 1.54
N ASN A 44 -14.47 12.23 2.67
CA ASN A 44 -15.75 12.36 3.35
C ASN A 44 -15.89 13.75 4.02
N PRO A 45 -17.11 14.19 4.43
CA PRO A 45 -17.35 15.55 4.93
C PRO A 45 -16.50 15.94 6.14
N ASP A 46 -16.25 15.02 7.06
CA ASP A 46 -15.47 15.25 8.30
C ASP A 46 -13.97 14.97 8.13
N LYS A 47 -13.54 14.63 6.92
CA LYS A 47 -12.14 14.39 6.52
C LYS A 47 -11.45 13.25 7.29
N THR A 48 -12.23 12.32 7.81
CA THR A 48 -11.71 11.13 8.52
C THR A 48 -11.46 9.94 7.61
N ILE A 49 -11.91 10.00 6.33
CA ILE A 49 -11.66 8.99 5.30
C ILE A 49 -11.29 9.70 4.00
N VAL A 50 -10.19 9.27 3.39
CA VAL A 50 -9.74 9.74 2.07
C VAL A 50 -9.56 8.55 1.15
N LEU A 51 -10.17 8.58 -0.04
CA LEU A 51 -9.92 7.62 -1.11
C LEU A 51 -8.96 8.26 -2.09
N THR A 52 -7.82 7.62 -2.36
CA THR A 52 -6.80 8.14 -3.28
C THR A 52 -6.57 7.14 -4.42
N LYS A 53 -6.67 7.60 -5.67
CA LYS A 53 -6.44 6.76 -6.84
C LYS A 53 -4.97 6.40 -6.97
N LEU A 54 -4.65 5.10 -6.98
CA LEU A 54 -3.30 4.57 -7.21
C LEU A 54 -3.13 4.10 -8.66
N ASP A 55 -4.17 3.45 -9.19
CA ASP A 55 -4.24 2.93 -10.56
C ASP A 55 -5.68 3.02 -11.06
N ASP A 56 -5.96 2.65 -12.32
CA ASP A 56 -7.32 2.76 -12.90
C ASP A 56 -8.38 2.00 -12.11
N LYS A 57 -8.01 0.90 -11.47
CA LYS A 57 -8.91 0.02 -10.72
C LYS A 57 -8.54 -0.13 -9.25
N VAL A 58 -7.41 0.48 -8.81
CA VAL A 58 -6.90 0.35 -7.45
C VAL A 58 -6.86 1.71 -6.78
N TRP A 59 -7.44 1.79 -5.58
CA TRP A 59 -7.45 2.97 -4.75
C TRP A 59 -7.00 2.61 -3.33
N ALA A 60 -6.24 3.49 -2.70
CA ALA A 60 -6.08 3.44 -1.26
C ALA A 60 -7.31 4.05 -0.59
N HIS A 61 -7.78 3.45 0.49
CA HIS A 61 -8.60 4.16 1.47
C HIS A 61 -7.75 4.42 2.69
N THR A 62 -7.64 5.68 3.08
CA THR A 62 -6.92 6.09 4.28
C THR A 62 -7.95 6.56 5.30
N SER A 63 -7.97 5.95 6.48
CA SER A 63 -8.81 6.36 7.60
C SER A 63 -7.95 6.95 8.71
N TYR A 64 -8.44 8.01 9.35
CA TYR A 64 -7.77 8.71 10.43
C TYR A 64 -8.45 8.42 11.76
N ASN A 65 -7.68 8.08 12.78
CA ASN A 65 -8.18 7.83 14.13
C ASN A 65 -7.27 8.44 15.18
N ASP A 66 -7.87 8.93 16.27
CA ASP A 66 -7.12 9.49 17.39
C ASP A 66 -6.75 8.38 18.37
N TRP A 67 -5.47 8.34 18.70
CA TRP A 67 -4.93 7.44 19.70
C TRP A 67 -4.10 8.25 20.70
N ASN A 68 -4.52 8.29 21.95
CA ASN A 68 -3.85 9.04 23.02
C ASN A 68 -3.59 10.52 22.66
N GLY A 69 -4.53 11.19 21.99
CA GLY A 69 -4.44 12.59 21.60
C GLY A 69 -3.57 12.87 20.36
N THR A 70 -3.15 11.85 19.66
CA THR A 70 -2.46 11.96 18.37
C THR A 70 -3.30 11.31 17.29
N THR A 71 -3.48 12.02 16.17
CA THR A 71 -4.18 11.46 15.00
C THR A 71 -3.20 10.65 14.16
N TYR A 72 -3.53 9.40 13.93
CA TYR A 72 -2.82 8.49 13.03
C TYR A 72 -3.67 8.15 11.83
N ASP A 73 -3.03 7.84 10.72
CA ASP A 73 -3.64 7.29 9.52
C ASP A 73 -3.54 5.77 9.50
N HIS A 74 -4.44 5.11 8.77
CA HIS A 74 -4.30 3.71 8.38
C HIS A 74 -4.80 3.53 6.94
N ASN A 75 -4.02 2.83 6.13
CA ASN A 75 -4.30 2.54 4.74
C ASN A 75 -4.87 1.14 4.57
N GLY A 76 -5.87 1.03 3.71
CA GLY A 76 -6.29 -0.22 3.11
C GLY A 76 -6.50 -0.03 1.61
N LEU A 77 -6.98 -1.03 0.89
CA LEU A 77 -7.21 -0.95 -0.56
C LEU A 77 -8.66 -1.19 -0.96
N ILE A 78 -9.04 -0.52 -2.04
CA ILE A 78 -10.26 -0.72 -2.81
C ILE A 78 -9.85 -1.20 -4.20
N VAL A 79 -10.20 -2.42 -4.58
CA VAL A 79 -9.90 -3.00 -5.89
C VAL A 79 -11.18 -3.18 -6.68
N ALA A 80 -11.35 -2.39 -7.74
CA ALA A 80 -12.54 -2.43 -8.58
C ALA A 80 -12.43 -3.52 -9.64
N THR A 81 -13.26 -4.56 -9.51
CA THR A 81 -13.31 -5.70 -10.44
C THR A 81 -14.56 -5.68 -11.32
N SER A 82 -14.66 -6.59 -12.29
CA SER A 82 -15.88 -6.74 -13.10
C SER A 82 -17.08 -7.24 -12.27
N LYS A 83 -16.85 -7.98 -11.16
CA LYS A 83 -17.92 -8.54 -10.31
C LYS A 83 -18.31 -7.66 -9.12
N GLY A 84 -17.52 -6.66 -8.78
CA GLY A 84 -17.74 -5.80 -7.60
C GLY A 84 -16.45 -5.24 -7.07
N ILE A 85 -16.46 -4.79 -5.83
CA ILE A 85 -15.28 -4.29 -5.14
C ILE A 85 -14.71 -5.37 -4.22
N VAL A 86 -13.37 -5.51 -4.23
CA VAL A 86 -12.64 -6.19 -3.18
C VAL A 86 -12.04 -5.13 -2.26
N LEU A 87 -12.29 -5.26 -0.97
CA LEU A 87 -11.78 -4.39 0.08
C LEU A 87 -10.63 -5.11 0.80
N ILE A 88 -9.53 -4.42 1.06
CA ILE A 88 -8.44 -4.90 1.91
C ILE A 88 -8.44 -4.04 3.15
N ASP A 89 -8.64 -4.66 4.30
CA ASP A 89 -8.81 -4.08 5.62
C ASP A 89 -10.05 -3.17 5.75
N THR A 90 -10.47 -2.90 6.98
CA THR A 90 -11.59 -2.01 7.30
C THR A 90 -11.12 -0.58 7.50
N ALA A 91 -12.04 0.37 7.63
CA ALA A 91 -11.67 1.71 8.09
C ALA A 91 -11.36 1.67 9.60
N TRP A 92 -10.18 2.17 10.00
CA TRP A 92 -9.77 2.20 11.39
C TRP A 92 -10.68 3.05 12.27
N GLY A 93 -11.08 2.50 13.40
CA GLY A 93 -11.77 3.20 14.46
C GLY A 93 -13.02 2.52 14.95
N ASN A 94 -13.98 2.17 14.09
CA ASN A 94 -15.21 1.47 14.49
C ASN A 94 -16.09 1.10 13.29
N ASP A 95 -17.17 0.36 13.56
CA ASP A 95 -18.16 -0.07 12.57
C ASP A 95 -18.78 1.10 11.80
N ARG A 96 -19.12 2.23 12.44
CA ARG A 96 -19.70 3.40 11.79
C ARG A 96 -18.77 3.99 10.71
N LYS A 97 -17.47 4.02 10.97
CA LYS A 97 -16.49 4.53 10.01
C LYS A 97 -16.40 3.61 8.79
N THR A 98 -16.47 2.30 8.99
CA THR A 98 -16.54 1.32 7.89
C THR A 98 -17.86 1.43 7.11
N GLU A 99 -19.01 1.67 7.77
CA GLU A 99 -20.26 1.98 7.05
C GLU A 99 -20.11 3.20 6.13
N GLU A 100 -19.45 4.24 6.59
CA GLU A 100 -19.20 5.42 5.80
C GLU A 100 -18.29 5.13 4.60
N LEU A 101 -17.22 4.37 4.80
CA LEU A 101 -16.36 3.89 3.72
C LEU A 101 -17.18 3.12 2.66
N LEU A 102 -18.07 2.21 3.05
CA LEU A 102 -18.93 1.47 2.14
C LEU A 102 -19.89 2.37 1.37
N LYS A 103 -20.42 3.43 2.00
CA LYS A 103 -21.25 4.45 1.33
C LYS A 103 -20.45 5.21 0.29
N MET A 104 -19.22 5.63 0.63
CA MET A 104 -18.30 6.30 -0.31
C MET A 104 -17.97 5.40 -1.51
N ILE A 105 -17.65 4.14 -1.26
CA ILE A 105 -17.37 3.13 -2.30
C ILE A 105 -18.58 2.99 -3.25
N THR A 106 -19.76 2.76 -2.70
CA THR A 106 -20.99 2.58 -3.50
C THR A 106 -21.31 3.84 -4.30
N LYS A 107 -21.19 5.01 -3.69
CA LYS A 107 -21.43 6.31 -4.34
C LYS A 107 -20.50 6.56 -5.52
N HIS A 108 -19.20 6.30 -5.33
CA HIS A 108 -18.17 6.61 -6.33
C HIS A 108 -18.06 5.55 -7.42
N PHE A 109 -17.94 4.28 -7.03
CA PHE A 109 -17.70 3.19 -7.98
C PHE A 109 -18.99 2.62 -8.60
N LYS A 110 -20.17 2.95 -8.06
CA LYS A 110 -21.46 2.36 -8.44
C LYS A 110 -21.46 0.83 -8.33
N LYS A 111 -20.66 0.29 -7.43
CA LYS A 111 -20.48 -1.14 -7.16
C LYS A 111 -20.52 -1.39 -5.66
N LYS A 112 -20.93 -2.61 -5.27
CA LYS A 112 -20.88 -3.08 -3.88
C LYS A 112 -19.58 -3.80 -3.60
N VAL A 113 -19.15 -3.81 -2.34
CA VAL A 113 -18.11 -4.72 -1.85
C VAL A 113 -18.67 -6.13 -1.85
N VAL A 114 -17.96 -7.07 -2.50
CA VAL A 114 -18.36 -8.49 -2.63
C VAL A 114 -17.43 -9.41 -1.85
N LEU A 115 -16.20 -8.94 -1.55
CA LEU A 115 -15.19 -9.66 -0.82
C LEU A 115 -14.39 -8.65 0.01
N ALA A 116 -14.04 -8.99 1.23
CA ALA A 116 -13.06 -8.28 2.03
C ALA A 116 -11.98 -9.24 2.53
N LEU A 117 -10.74 -8.77 2.59
CA LEU A 117 -9.61 -9.49 3.17
C LEU A 117 -9.12 -8.72 4.39
N ILE A 118 -8.91 -9.41 5.51
CA ILE A 118 -8.31 -8.86 6.72
C ILE A 118 -6.87 -9.34 6.79
N THR A 119 -5.94 -8.38 6.85
CA THR A 119 -4.51 -8.68 6.79
C THR A 119 -3.93 -9.13 8.12
N HIS A 120 -4.46 -8.64 9.22
CA HIS A 120 -4.12 -9.06 10.59
C HIS A 120 -5.21 -8.60 11.58
N ALA A 121 -5.13 -9.05 12.83
CA ALA A 121 -6.21 -8.89 13.80
C ALA A 121 -6.16 -7.59 14.63
N HIS A 122 -5.24 -6.65 14.33
CA HIS A 122 -5.20 -5.38 15.05
C HIS A 122 -6.37 -4.46 14.69
N ASP A 123 -6.72 -3.59 15.62
CA ASP A 123 -7.85 -2.66 15.55
C ASP A 123 -7.87 -1.82 14.26
N ASP A 124 -6.72 -1.38 13.80
CA ASP A 124 -6.59 -0.56 12.60
C ASP A 124 -7.03 -1.28 11.30
N SER A 125 -6.89 -2.61 11.26
CA SER A 125 -7.28 -3.43 10.11
C SER A 125 -8.66 -4.08 10.23
N ILE A 126 -9.14 -4.37 11.46
CA ILE A 126 -10.33 -5.23 11.68
C ILE A 126 -11.50 -4.53 12.37
N SER A 127 -11.33 -3.35 12.96
CA SER A 127 -12.35 -2.74 13.86
C SER A 127 -13.75 -2.60 13.26
N GLY A 128 -13.90 -2.52 11.96
CA GLY A 128 -15.18 -2.41 11.27
C GLY A 128 -15.73 -3.73 10.70
N ILE A 129 -15.18 -4.88 11.11
CA ILE A 129 -15.55 -6.19 10.53
C ILE A 129 -17.03 -6.54 10.73
N ARG A 130 -17.63 -6.15 11.84
CA ARG A 130 -19.06 -6.42 12.09
C ARG A 130 -19.94 -5.83 11.01
N THR A 131 -19.67 -4.58 10.61
CA THR A 131 -20.38 -3.92 9.50
C THR A 131 -20.30 -4.70 8.21
N LEU A 132 -19.13 -5.28 7.89
CA LEU A 132 -18.97 -6.07 6.67
C LEU A 132 -19.81 -7.36 6.74
N LEU A 133 -19.75 -8.06 7.86
CA LEU A 133 -20.48 -9.32 8.07
C LEU A 133 -22.00 -9.10 8.10
N ASP A 134 -22.49 -8.05 8.77
CA ASP A 134 -23.91 -7.71 8.85
C ASP A 134 -24.50 -7.34 7.47
N GLN A 135 -23.67 -6.86 6.55
CA GLN A 135 -24.06 -6.64 5.15
C GLN A 135 -23.92 -7.87 4.25
N GLY A 136 -23.56 -9.03 4.81
CA GLY A 136 -23.41 -10.29 4.08
C GLY A 136 -22.20 -10.31 3.15
N ILE A 137 -21.19 -9.47 3.40
CA ILE A 137 -19.95 -9.47 2.61
C ILE A 137 -19.12 -10.69 3.01
N ASP A 138 -18.54 -11.39 2.04
CA ASP A 138 -17.60 -12.49 2.27
C ASP A 138 -16.28 -11.89 2.83
N VAL A 139 -16.04 -12.07 4.13
CA VAL A 139 -14.84 -11.55 4.79
C VAL A 139 -13.89 -12.70 5.06
N ARG A 140 -12.69 -12.65 4.50
CA ARG A 140 -11.69 -13.72 4.58
C ARG A 140 -10.42 -13.29 5.28
N SER A 141 -9.78 -14.27 5.94
CA SER A 141 -8.47 -14.11 6.59
C SER A 141 -7.71 -15.45 6.61
N THR A 142 -6.51 -15.44 7.22
CA THR A 142 -5.86 -16.67 7.67
C THR A 142 -6.58 -17.28 8.87
N LEU A 143 -6.29 -18.53 9.16
CA LEU A 143 -6.81 -19.20 10.37
C LEU A 143 -6.32 -18.50 11.65
N LEU A 144 -5.06 -18.04 11.65
CA LEU A 144 -4.49 -17.36 12.80
C LEU A 144 -5.17 -16.02 13.03
N THR A 145 -5.37 -15.20 12.00
CA THR A 145 -6.12 -13.94 12.10
C THR A 145 -7.55 -14.16 12.59
N ALA A 146 -8.23 -15.19 12.08
CA ALA A 146 -9.59 -15.54 12.53
C ALA A 146 -9.65 -15.94 14.01
N LYS A 147 -8.60 -16.58 14.52
CA LYS A 147 -8.47 -16.94 15.95
C LYS A 147 -8.19 -15.71 16.79
N LEU A 148 -7.19 -14.91 16.44
CA LEU A 148 -6.81 -13.68 17.17
C LEU A 148 -7.95 -12.65 17.18
N ALA A 149 -8.71 -12.53 16.07
CA ALA A 149 -9.89 -11.68 16.01
C ALA A 149 -10.86 -12.00 17.17
N LYS A 150 -11.15 -13.29 17.43
CA LYS A 150 -12.02 -13.71 18.57
C LYS A 150 -11.39 -13.38 19.91
N GLU A 151 -10.08 -13.59 20.06
CA GLU A 151 -9.36 -13.28 21.29
C GLU A 151 -9.40 -11.78 21.62
N TYR A 152 -9.36 -10.93 20.58
CA TYR A 152 -9.47 -9.47 20.71
C TYR A 152 -10.90 -8.94 20.74
N GLY A 153 -11.92 -9.84 20.72
CA GLY A 153 -13.32 -9.47 20.85
C GLY A 153 -14.03 -9.08 19.55
N TYR A 154 -13.41 -9.33 18.40
CA TYR A 154 -14.00 -9.13 17.08
C TYR A 154 -14.74 -10.36 16.56
N PRO A 155 -15.77 -10.19 15.71
CA PRO A 155 -16.32 -11.29 14.94
C PRO A 155 -15.22 -11.93 14.07
N SER A 156 -15.27 -13.26 13.97
CA SER A 156 -14.28 -14.01 13.19
C SER A 156 -14.52 -13.91 11.68
N PRO A 157 -13.55 -13.49 10.88
CA PRO A 157 -13.60 -13.68 9.42
C PRO A 157 -13.53 -15.15 9.05
N ASN A 158 -13.86 -15.47 7.78
CA ASN A 158 -13.78 -16.83 7.25
C ASN A 158 -12.30 -17.23 6.99
N PRO A 159 -11.75 -18.26 7.65
CA PRO A 159 -10.33 -18.61 7.58
C PRO A 159 -10.01 -19.46 6.34
N THR A 160 -10.00 -18.86 5.17
CA THR A 160 -9.78 -19.57 3.89
C THR A 160 -8.47 -19.25 3.20
N LEU A 161 -7.74 -18.19 3.63
CA LEU A 161 -6.55 -17.72 2.90
C LEU A 161 -5.34 -18.66 3.01
N ASP A 162 -5.27 -19.50 4.06
CA ASP A 162 -4.20 -20.50 4.18
C ASP A 162 -4.27 -21.59 3.11
N VAL A 163 -5.47 -21.94 2.66
CA VAL A 163 -5.72 -23.01 1.68
C VAL A 163 -6.06 -22.49 0.29
N LYS A 164 -6.51 -21.25 0.20
CA LYS A 164 -6.85 -20.56 -1.07
C LYS A 164 -6.29 -19.13 -1.07
N PRO A 165 -4.96 -18.99 -1.10
CA PRO A 165 -4.33 -17.67 -1.06
C PRO A 165 -4.52 -16.88 -2.35
N VAL A 166 -4.77 -17.52 -3.48
CA VAL A 166 -5.02 -16.88 -4.78
C VAL A 166 -6.50 -16.90 -5.10
N MET A 167 -7.04 -15.74 -5.42
CA MET A 167 -8.45 -15.56 -5.72
C MET A 167 -8.61 -14.80 -7.04
N GLU A 168 -9.58 -15.26 -7.85
CA GLU A 168 -10.02 -14.55 -9.04
C GLU A 168 -11.40 -13.94 -8.78
N VAL A 169 -11.46 -12.61 -8.74
CA VAL A 169 -12.71 -11.87 -8.61
C VAL A 169 -13.00 -11.12 -9.91
N GLY A 170 -13.84 -11.71 -10.73
CA GLY A 170 -14.08 -11.22 -12.09
C GLY A 170 -12.82 -11.33 -12.96
N ASN A 171 -12.28 -10.22 -13.36
CA ASN A 171 -11.08 -10.11 -14.20
C ASN A 171 -9.80 -9.76 -13.42
N THR A 172 -9.81 -9.88 -12.11
CA THR A 172 -8.70 -9.47 -11.25
C THR A 172 -8.23 -10.64 -10.39
N VAL A 173 -6.93 -10.89 -10.43
CA VAL A 173 -6.23 -11.85 -9.57
C VAL A 173 -5.74 -11.11 -8.33
N ILE A 174 -5.95 -11.70 -7.16
CA ILE A 174 -5.52 -11.19 -5.86
C ILE A 174 -4.84 -12.34 -5.13
N GLU A 175 -3.63 -12.13 -4.67
CA GLU A 175 -2.87 -13.13 -3.93
C GLU A 175 -2.59 -12.64 -2.51
N ALA A 176 -3.02 -13.40 -1.51
CA ALA A 176 -2.62 -13.22 -0.11
C ALA A 176 -1.36 -14.04 0.15
N PHE A 177 -0.41 -13.48 0.89
CA PHE A 177 0.84 -14.17 1.21
C PHE A 177 1.21 -13.95 2.68
N TYR A 178 1.40 -15.04 3.40
CA TYR A 178 1.98 -15.05 4.74
C TYR A 178 3.50 -15.21 4.65
N PRO A 179 4.30 -14.18 4.88
CA PRO A 179 5.76 -14.25 4.78
C PRO A 179 6.43 -14.85 6.04
N GLY A 180 5.70 -14.91 7.13
CA GLY A 180 6.15 -15.19 8.48
C GLY A 180 5.78 -14.05 9.43
N GLU A 181 6.13 -14.22 10.70
CA GLU A 181 5.88 -13.22 11.72
C GLU A 181 6.71 -11.95 11.49
N GLY A 182 6.22 -10.82 11.98
CA GLY A 182 6.88 -9.52 11.87
C GLY A 182 6.21 -8.50 12.77
N HIS A 183 5.40 -7.59 12.21
CA HIS A 183 4.59 -6.62 12.95
C HIS A 183 3.61 -7.30 13.92
N SER A 184 3.05 -8.41 13.51
CA SER A 184 2.24 -9.32 14.31
C SER A 184 2.53 -10.77 13.88
N SER A 185 2.03 -11.74 14.64
CA SER A 185 2.22 -13.15 14.29
C SER A 185 1.40 -13.59 13.08
N ASP A 186 0.33 -12.88 12.74
CA ASP A 186 -0.66 -13.23 11.70
C ASP A 186 -0.62 -12.36 10.45
N ASN A 187 0.31 -11.39 10.37
CA ASN A 187 0.36 -10.43 9.28
C ASN A 187 0.53 -11.09 7.91
N ILE A 188 -0.29 -10.72 6.95
CA ILE A 188 -0.16 -11.09 5.54
C ILE A 188 0.06 -9.86 4.68
N THR A 189 0.61 -10.08 3.48
CA THR A 189 0.63 -9.10 2.40
C THR A 189 -0.36 -9.50 1.32
N VAL A 190 -0.80 -8.52 0.52
CA VAL A 190 -1.71 -8.77 -0.63
C VAL A 190 -1.05 -8.25 -1.90
N TRP A 191 -0.89 -9.14 -2.88
CA TRP A 191 -0.31 -8.85 -4.18
C TRP A 191 -1.37 -8.74 -5.27
N LEU A 192 -1.28 -7.72 -6.09
CA LEU A 192 -2.12 -7.44 -7.25
C LEU A 192 -1.24 -7.50 -8.52
N PRO A 193 -1.09 -8.68 -9.15
CA PRO A 193 -0.12 -8.89 -10.25
C PRO A 193 -0.38 -8.01 -11.45
N GLN A 194 -1.63 -7.73 -11.82
CA GLN A 194 -1.96 -6.88 -12.96
C GLN A 194 -1.47 -5.42 -12.80
N TYR A 195 -1.18 -4.99 -11.56
CA TYR A 195 -0.78 -3.62 -11.23
C TYR A 195 0.64 -3.53 -10.70
N ASN A 196 1.35 -4.67 -10.57
CA ASN A 196 2.64 -4.76 -9.86
C ASN A 196 2.58 -4.03 -8.50
N LEU A 197 1.46 -4.18 -7.78
CA LEU A 197 1.19 -3.49 -6.53
C LEU A 197 1.13 -4.47 -5.37
N LEU A 198 1.90 -4.18 -4.33
CA LEU A 198 1.92 -4.89 -3.06
C LEU A 198 1.25 -4.02 -1.97
N PHE A 199 0.22 -4.54 -1.33
CA PHE A 199 -0.23 -4.03 -0.05
C PHE A 199 0.54 -4.74 1.06
N GLY A 200 1.40 -3.98 1.72
CA GLY A 200 2.22 -4.48 2.83
C GLY A 200 1.54 -4.42 4.18
N GLY A 201 0.47 -3.60 4.32
CA GLY A 201 -0.17 -3.34 5.61
C GLY A 201 0.85 -2.84 6.64
N CYS A 202 0.55 -3.03 7.93
CA CYS A 202 1.42 -2.57 9.04
C CYS A 202 2.77 -3.32 9.12
N PHE A 203 2.87 -4.44 8.38
CA PHE A 203 4.11 -5.21 8.24
C PHE A 203 5.21 -4.44 7.48
N ILE A 204 4.85 -3.53 6.56
CA ILE A 204 5.79 -2.70 5.82
C ILE A 204 5.68 -1.24 6.29
N LYS A 205 6.82 -0.59 6.50
CA LYS A 205 6.90 0.79 6.98
C LYS A 205 7.07 1.78 5.82
N SER A 206 6.41 2.95 5.94
CA SER A 206 6.61 4.06 4.99
C SER A 206 8.02 4.65 5.15
N LEU A 207 8.52 5.37 4.14
CA LEU A 207 9.82 6.06 4.24
C LEU A 207 9.84 7.16 5.29
N ASP A 208 8.68 7.68 5.69
CA ASP A 208 8.56 8.70 6.73
C ASP A 208 8.65 8.11 8.15
N ALA A 209 8.47 6.79 8.30
CA ALA A 209 8.57 6.10 9.59
C ALA A 209 10.00 6.20 10.15
N LYS A 210 10.11 6.47 11.45
CA LYS A 210 11.39 6.57 12.16
C LYS A 210 11.66 5.40 13.08
N ASP A 211 10.66 4.55 13.29
CA ASP A 211 10.69 3.37 14.12
C ASP A 211 9.70 2.30 13.61
N LEU A 212 9.62 1.19 14.31
CA LEU A 212 8.77 0.07 13.98
C LEU A 212 7.31 0.23 14.49
N GLY A 213 7.01 1.29 15.25
CA GLY A 213 5.69 1.52 15.84
C GLY A 213 5.36 0.56 17.00
N ASN A 214 4.11 0.10 17.05
CA ASN A 214 3.67 -0.84 18.08
C ASN A 214 4.38 -2.21 17.93
N LEU A 215 4.98 -2.68 19.01
CA LEU A 215 5.75 -3.93 19.09
C LEU A 215 5.21 -4.90 20.14
N SER A 216 3.99 -4.69 20.64
CA SER A 216 3.44 -5.46 21.79
C SER A 216 3.35 -6.96 21.50
N ASP A 217 3.15 -7.35 20.26
CA ASP A 217 3.03 -8.72 19.76
C ASP A 217 3.87 -8.98 18.50
N ALA A 218 4.82 -8.07 18.21
CA ALA A 218 5.72 -8.18 17.08
C ALA A 218 6.82 -9.23 17.34
N ASN A 219 7.22 -9.94 16.30
CA ASN A 219 8.42 -10.76 16.30
C ASN A 219 9.53 -10.05 15.50
N VAL A 220 10.24 -9.15 16.18
CA VAL A 220 11.31 -8.33 15.55
C VAL A 220 12.46 -9.21 15.03
N GLU A 221 12.74 -10.35 15.68
CA GLU A 221 13.84 -11.26 15.30
C GLU A 221 13.58 -11.95 13.96
N GLN A 222 12.31 -12.21 13.63
CA GLN A 222 11.94 -12.85 12.37
C GLN A 222 11.55 -11.84 11.27
N TRP A 223 11.26 -10.59 11.63
CA TRP A 223 10.65 -9.63 10.73
C TRP A 223 11.48 -9.34 9.49
N ASP A 224 12.80 -9.18 9.60
CA ASP A 224 13.64 -8.89 8.44
C ASP A 224 13.69 -10.06 7.44
N GLU A 225 13.75 -11.31 7.92
CA GLU A 225 13.68 -12.50 7.08
C GLU A 225 12.31 -12.64 6.41
N SER A 226 11.24 -12.27 7.10
CA SER A 226 9.90 -12.24 6.53
C SER A 226 9.79 -11.19 5.42
N VAL A 227 10.37 -10.00 5.58
CA VAL A 227 10.42 -8.97 4.50
C VAL A 227 11.25 -9.46 3.31
N LYS A 228 12.40 -10.13 3.54
CA LYS A 228 13.22 -10.69 2.46
C LYS A 228 12.46 -11.74 1.63
N LYS A 229 11.58 -12.54 2.25
CA LYS A 229 10.72 -13.48 1.52
C LYS A 229 9.74 -12.74 0.60
N VAL A 230 9.20 -11.58 1.02
CA VAL A 230 8.34 -10.74 0.18
C VAL A 230 9.12 -10.19 -1.01
N ILE A 231 10.34 -9.67 -0.78
CA ILE A 231 11.22 -9.17 -1.86
C ILE A 231 11.52 -10.28 -2.86
N GLY A 232 11.90 -11.46 -2.39
CA GLY A 232 12.21 -12.61 -3.27
C GLY A 232 11.00 -13.14 -4.03
N LYS A 233 9.79 -13.03 -3.46
CA LYS A 233 8.55 -13.50 -4.10
C LYS A 233 8.01 -12.54 -5.15
N TYR A 234 8.18 -11.23 -4.95
CA TYR A 234 7.61 -10.18 -5.81
C TYR A 234 8.70 -9.24 -6.35
N PRO A 235 9.66 -9.75 -7.16
CA PRO A 235 10.81 -8.94 -7.63
C PRO A 235 10.41 -7.81 -8.59
N ASP A 236 9.21 -7.88 -9.18
CA ASP A 236 8.70 -6.88 -10.14
C ASP A 236 7.77 -5.85 -9.50
N VAL A 237 7.76 -5.74 -8.15
CA VAL A 237 6.91 -4.77 -7.45
C VAL A 237 7.26 -3.33 -7.87
N LYS A 238 6.24 -2.53 -8.18
CA LYS A 238 6.39 -1.11 -8.57
C LYS A 238 5.76 -0.17 -7.56
N THR A 239 4.71 -0.62 -6.88
CA THR A 239 4.03 0.17 -5.87
C THR A 239 3.88 -0.66 -4.61
N VAL A 240 4.29 -0.10 -3.49
CA VAL A 240 4.14 -0.70 -2.15
C VAL A 240 3.30 0.24 -1.31
N VAL A 241 2.20 -0.28 -0.75
CA VAL A 241 1.29 0.45 0.13
C VAL A 241 1.46 -0.05 1.56
N PRO A 242 2.02 0.75 2.47
CA PRO A 242 2.15 0.40 3.88
C PRO A 242 0.83 0.61 4.63
N GLY A 243 0.69 0.04 5.84
CA GLY A 243 -0.46 0.28 6.69
C GLY A 243 -0.57 1.72 7.18
N HIS A 244 0.54 2.41 7.36
CA HIS A 244 0.58 3.81 7.83
C HIS A 244 1.53 4.64 6.96
N GLY A 245 1.20 5.91 6.75
CA GLY A 245 2.01 6.86 6.00
C GLY A 245 1.92 6.71 4.48
N ASN A 246 2.87 7.32 3.79
CA ASN A 246 2.87 7.39 2.35
C ASN A 246 3.28 6.06 1.69
N TRP A 247 2.61 5.69 0.60
CA TRP A 247 3.04 4.62 -0.28
C TRP A 247 4.18 5.08 -1.20
N GLY A 248 4.89 4.11 -1.77
CA GLY A 248 6.03 4.36 -2.63
C GLY A 248 6.34 3.16 -3.51
N ASP A 249 7.60 2.95 -3.78
CA ASP A 249 8.13 1.82 -4.53
C ASP A 249 8.75 0.74 -3.60
N GLU A 250 9.55 -0.13 -4.16
CA GLU A 250 10.25 -1.21 -3.43
C GLU A 250 11.16 -0.71 -2.29
N SER A 251 11.55 0.57 -2.30
CA SER A 251 12.40 1.16 -1.25
C SER A 251 11.78 1.06 0.14
N LEU A 252 10.43 0.98 0.24
CA LEU A 252 9.75 0.78 1.52
C LEU A 252 10.13 -0.57 2.18
N LEU A 253 10.34 -1.62 1.37
CA LEU A 253 10.73 -2.94 1.85
C LEU A 253 12.13 -2.88 2.47
N PHE A 254 13.07 -2.23 1.79
CA PHE A 254 14.45 -2.05 2.28
C PHE A 254 14.49 -1.14 3.50
N HIS A 255 13.74 -0.03 3.49
CA HIS A 255 13.61 0.87 4.65
C HIS A 255 13.08 0.14 5.88
N THR A 256 12.09 -0.76 5.72
CA THR A 256 11.59 -1.59 6.81
C THR A 256 12.69 -2.47 7.41
N ILE A 257 13.51 -3.12 6.56
CA ILE A 257 14.67 -3.90 7.01
C ILE A 257 15.66 -3.03 7.78
N ASP A 258 15.92 -1.81 7.31
CA ASP A 258 16.86 -0.91 7.96
C ASP A 258 16.35 -0.44 9.33
N LEU A 259 15.06 -0.16 9.47
CA LEU A 259 14.45 0.15 10.78
C LEU A 259 14.55 -1.04 11.76
N ILE A 260 14.35 -2.28 11.27
CA ILE A 260 14.51 -3.49 12.09
C ILE A 260 15.95 -3.62 12.61
N LYS A 261 16.94 -3.43 11.72
CA LYS A 261 18.36 -3.48 12.10
C LYS A 261 18.73 -2.40 13.13
N GLN A 262 18.28 -1.15 12.91
CA GLN A 262 18.49 -0.05 13.85
C GLN A 262 17.88 -0.35 15.23
N HIS A 263 16.66 -0.89 15.25
CA HIS A 263 16.00 -1.26 16.50
C HIS A 263 16.78 -2.34 17.27
N THR A 264 17.30 -3.35 16.57
CA THR A 264 18.06 -4.46 17.17
C THR A 264 19.41 -3.99 17.69
N GLN A 265 20.10 -3.10 16.96
CA GLN A 265 21.40 -2.54 17.38
C GLN A 265 21.27 -1.64 18.62
N ASN A 266 20.17 -0.89 18.76
CA ASN A 266 19.94 -0.01 19.90
C ASN A 266 19.57 -0.76 21.20
N LYS A 267 19.28 -2.06 21.12
CA LYS A 267 18.98 -2.92 22.27
C LYS A 267 20.17 -3.77 22.73
N SER A 268 21.22 -3.88 21.92
CA SER A 268 22.48 -4.59 22.24
C SER A 268 23.49 -3.65 22.93
#